data_0d5be45f6daedf5ead38802d89b0fdb6
#
_entry.id   0d5be45f6daedf5ead38802d89b0fdb6
#
_cell.length_a   1.000
_cell.length_b   1.000
_cell.length_c   1.000
_cell.angle_alpha   90.00
_cell.angle_beta   90.00
_cell.angle_gamma   90.00
#
_symmetry.space_group_name_H-M   'P 1'
#
loop_
_entity.id
_entity.type
_entity.pdbx_description
1 polymer ?
#
loop_
_entity_poly.entity_id
_entity_poly.type
_entity_poly.pdbx_seq_one_letter_code
_entity_poly.pdbx_strand_id
1 'polypeptide(L)'
;MSSLQKHSIPSFKLHSGKVIPLTLSYQVFGKALHEAPVVLVNHSLTGNSNVSGEEGWWSDIIGPKKLIDTEVYSVIAFNFPGNGFDDDFLTSYKDWILRDVSEAFKIALDELGVSELFAAIGGSIGGALAWEMAVSHPHFIRNVIPIACHWEASDWILANVLLQDRLLHNSQNPLEDARIHAMLCYRTPQSLKFRFDRTINKEQNKFNVETWMLYHGDKLASRFDINAYKSMNHLLGSIDICHDRDSFETCLLYTSPSPRDVEE
;
A
#
# COMPACT_ATOMS: atom_id res chain seq x y z
N MET A 1 4.77 -17.49 -13.78
CA MET A 1 4.36 -16.15 -13.33
C MET A 1 2.86 -16.17 -13.07
N SER A 2 2.40 -15.59 -11.98
CA SER A 2 0.96 -15.42 -11.75
C SER A 2 0.40 -14.43 -12.77
N SER A 3 -0.67 -14.78 -13.46
CA SER A 3 -1.34 -13.86 -14.39
C SER A 3 -2.12 -12.78 -13.61
N LEU A 4 -2.13 -11.55 -14.12
CA LEU A 4 -3.01 -10.51 -13.63
C LEU A 4 -4.46 -10.91 -13.92
N GLN A 5 -5.29 -10.94 -12.90
CA GLN A 5 -6.71 -11.24 -12.96
C GLN A 5 -7.52 -9.98 -12.67
N LYS A 6 -8.78 -9.96 -13.10
CA LYS A 6 -9.70 -8.84 -12.85
C LYS A 6 -10.98 -9.36 -12.20
N HIS A 7 -11.47 -8.61 -11.22
CA HIS A 7 -12.73 -8.85 -10.54
C HIS A 7 -13.60 -7.59 -10.64
N SER A 8 -14.84 -7.74 -11.10
CA SER A 8 -15.74 -6.61 -11.34
C SER A 8 -16.83 -6.54 -10.27
N ILE A 9 -16.99 -5.38 -9.67
CA ILE A 9 -18.05 -5.03 -8.74
C ILE A 9 -18.98 -4.05 -9.45
N PRO A 10 -20.14 -4.49 -9.97
CA PRO A 10 -20.98 -3.65 -10.84
C PRO A 10 -21.54 -2.41 -10.17
N SER A 11 -21.71 -2.44 -8.83
CA SER A 11 -22.31 -1.36 -8.06
C SER A 11 -21.58 -1.21 -6.74
N PHE A 12 -20.47 -0.48 -6.76
CA PHE A 12 -19.69 -0.16 -5.57
C PHE A 12 -20.08 1.20 -5.02
N LYS A 13 -20.45 1.25 -3.74
CA LYS A 13 -20.84 2.47 -3.04
C LYS A 13 -19.68 3.01 -2.23
N LEU A 14 -19.19 4.20 -2.59
CA LEU A 14 -18.19 4.94 -1.83
C LEU A 14 -18.77 5.47 -0.50
N HIS A 15 -17.90 5.76 0.47
CA HIS A 15 -18.27 6.41 1.75
C HIS A 15 -19.06 7.71 1.52
N SER A 16 -18.77 8.45 0.45
CA SER A 16 -19.48 9.66 0.04
C SER A 16 -20.95 9.41 -0.38
N GLY A 17 -21.34 8.15 -0.52
CA GLY A 17 -22.65 7.73 -1.01
C GLY A 17 -22.75 7.60 -2.55
N LYS A 18 -21.71 7.99 -3.28
CA LYS A 18 -21.63 7.83 -4.74
C LYS A 18 -21.52 6.35 -5.09
N VAL A 19 -22.28 5.92 -6.10
CA VAL A 19 -22.24 4.54 -6.62
C VAL A 19 -21.57 4.52 -7.98
N ILE A 20 -20.60 3.62 -8.14
CA ILE A 20 -19.80 3.48 -9.36
C ILE A 20 -19.59 2.00 -9.69
N PRO A 21 -19.40 1.64 -10.96
CA PRO A 21 -18.80 0.35 -11.29
C PRO A 21 -17.31 0.38 -10.91
N LEU A 22 -16.80 -0.72 -10.38
CA LEU A 22 -15.40 -0.87 -9.99
C LEU A 22 -14.86 -2.18 -10.54
N THR A 23 -13.65 -2.15 -11.06
CA THR A 23 -12.89 -3.36 -11.41
C THR A 23 -11.59 -3.36 -10.60
N LEU A 24 -11.35 -4.43 -9.87
CA LEU A 24 -10.11 -4.65 -9.15
C LEU A 24 -9.22 -5.63 -9.93
N SER A 25 -7.97 -5.29 -10.10
CA SER A 25 -6.98 -6.23 -10.58
C SER A 25 -6.20 -6.85 -9.43
N TYR A 26 -5.83 -8.13 -9.56
CA TYR A 26 -5.14 -8.88 -8.52
C TYR A 26 -4.31 -10.02 -9.08
N GLN A 27 -3.41 -10.54 -8.27
CA GLN A 27 -2.61 -11.73 -8.57
C GLN A 27 -2.66 -12.70 -7.38
N VAL A 28 -2.59 -14.01 -7.69
CA VAL A 28 -2.54 -15.07 -6.69
C VAL A 28 -1.25 -15.86 -6.90
N PHE A 29 -0.52 -16.10 -5.82
CA PHE A 29 0.76 -16.83 -5.82
C PHE A 29 0.67 -18.02 -4.85
N GLY A 30 1.39 -19.10 -5.18
CA GLY A 30 1.45 -20.30 -4.36
C GLY A 30 0.26 -21.21 -4.57
N LYS A 31 -0.37 -21.66 -3.46
CA LYS A 31 -1.54 -22.55 -3.52
C LYS A 31 -2.74 -21.81 -4.10
N ALA A 32 -3.65 -22.55 -4.72
CA ALA A 32 -4.91 -21.96 -5.16
C ALA A 32 -5.73 -21.47 -3.96
N LEU A 33 -6.58 -20.46 -4.18
CA LEU A 33 -7.55 -20.04 -3.18
C LEU A 33 -8.40 -21.25 -2.79
N HIS A 34 -8.73 -21.44 -1.51
CA HIS A 34 -9.44 -22.56 -0.90
C HIS A 34 -8.62 -23.86 -0.66
N GLU A 35 -7.38 -23.93 -1.13
CA GLU A 35 -6.51 -25.09 -0.89
C GLU A 35 -5.57 -24.88 0.30
N ALA A 36 -5.39 -23.64 0.74
CA ALA A 36 -4.48 -23.28 1.82
C ALA A 36 -4.92 -22.00 2.55
N PRO A 37 -4.38 -21.72 3.75
CA PRO A 37 -4.64 -20.46 4.43
C PRO A 37 -4.23 -19.27 3.55
N VAL A 38 -5.06 -18.23 3.51
CA VAL A 38 -4.90 -17.08 2.62
C VAL A 38 -4.15 -15.96 3.32
N VAL A 39 -3.09 -15.47 2.69
CA VAL A 39 -2.35 -14.27 3.10
C VAL A 39 -2.61 -13.15 2.09
N LEU A 40 -3.22 -12.07 2.56
CA LEU A 40 -3.38 -10.84 1.78
C LEU A 40 -2.12 -9.97 1.90
N VAL A 41 -1.55 -9.58 0.77
CA VAL A 41 -0.40 -8.68 0.72
C VAL A 41 -0.81 -7.35 0.11
N ASN A 42 -0.75 -6.29 0.91
CA ASN A 42 -1.06 -4.92 0.49
C ASN A 42 0.21 -4.16 0.12
N HIS A 43 0.25 -3.62 -1.08
CA HIS A 43 1.43 -2.89 -1.56
C HIS A 43 1.54 -1.48 -0.97
N SER A 44 2.74 -0.90 -1.00
CA SER A 44 3.01 0.49 -0.63
C SER A 44 2.63 1.45 -1.76
N LEU A 45 2.77 2.77 -1.54
CA LEU A 45 2.30 3.85 -2.41
C LEU A 45 2.63 3.66 -3.91
N THR A 46 3.84 3.22 -4.24
CA THR A 46 4.28 2.99 -5.64
C THR A 46 4.48 1.51 -5.97
N GLY A 47 3.82 0.62 -5.21
CA GLY A 47 3.81 -0.81 -5.43
C GLY A 47 2.67 -1.27 -6.33
N ASN A 48 2.53 -2.58 -6.43
CA ASN A 48 1.49 -3.25 -7.21
C ASN A 48 1.27 -4.69 -6.70
N SER A 49 0.37 -5.43 -7.35
CA SER A 49 0.04 -6.81 -7.00
C SER A 49 1.14 -7.83 -7.30
N ASN A 50 2.20 -7.48 -8.03
CA ASN A 50 3.29 -8.41 -8.34
C ASN A 50 4.27 -8.53 -7.16
N VAL A 51 3.90 -9.32 -6.15
CA VAL A 51 4.62 -9.39 -4.86
C VAL A 51 5.64 -10.53 -4.79
N SER A 52 5.57 -11.51 -5.69
CA SER A 52 6.42 -12.72 -5.66
C SER A 52 6.87 -13.11 -7.07
N GLY A 53 7.87 -14.00 -7.15
CA GLY A 53 8.48 -14.42 -8.40
C GLY A 53 9.70 -13.57 -8.76
N GLU A 54 10.25 -13.72 -9.96
CA GLU A 54 11.51 -13.10 -10.39
C GLU A 54 11.44 -11.57 -10.36
N GLU A 55 10.31 -10.99 -10.77
CA GLU A 55 10.08 -9.53 -10.78
C GLU A 55 9.24 -9.02 -9.60
N GLY A 56 8.91 -9.89 -8.64
CA GLY A 56 8.12 -9.52 -7.48
C GLY A 56 8.88 -8.60 -6.53
N TRP A 57 8.29 -7.48 -6.17
CA TRP A 57 8.97 -6.48 -5.33
C TRP A 57 9.21 -6.94 -3.88
N TRP A 58 8.56 -8.00 -3.43
CA TRP A 58 8.77 -8.67 -2.13
C TRP A 58 9.25 -10.11 -2.26
N SER A 59 9.81 -10.45 -3.40
CA SER A 59 10.33 -11.80 -3.68
C SER A 59 11.38 -12.29 -2.68
N ASP A 60 12.02 -11.40 -1.92
CA ASP A 60 12.97 -11.80 -0.85
C ASP A 60 12.26 -12.49 0.33
N ILE A 61 11.00 -12.16 0.61
CA ILE A 61 10.24 -12.71 1.73
C ILE A 61 9.03 -13.55 1.32
N ILE A 62 8.58 -13.45 0.07
CA ILE A 62 7.42 -14.19 -0.46
C ILE A 62 7.89 -15.13 -1.58
N GLY A 63 7.73 -16.43 -1.38
CA GLY A 63 8.13 -17.43 -2.37
C GLY A 63 8.29 -18.81 -1.75
N PRO A 64 8.65 -19.84 -2.54
CA PRO A 64 8.88 -21.19 -2.02
C PRO A 64 9.95 -21.20 -0.93
N LYS A 65 9.62 -21.77 0.24
CA LYS A 65 10.52 -21.89 1.40
C LYS A 65 11.03 -20.54 1.96
N LYS A 66 10.29 -19.45 1.72
CA LYS A 66 10.57 -18.12 2.29
C LYS A 66 9.71 -17.87 3.51
N LEU A 67 9.81 -16.66 4.10
CA LEU A 67 9.05 -16.29 5.30
C LEU A 67 7.53 -16.45 5.07
N ILE A 68 7.02 -15.99 3.94
CA ILE A 68 5.68 -16.29 3.45
C ILE A 68 5.83 -17.35 2.36
N ASP A 69 5.71 -18.61 2.80
CA ASP A 69 5.99 -19.77 1.96
C ASP A 69 4.82 -20.07 1.02
N THR A 70 5.04 -19.88 -0.26
CA THR A 70 4.04 -20.15 -1.29
C THR A 70 3.77 -21.64 -1.53
N GLU A 71 4.57 -22.56 -0.94
CA GLU A 71 4.25 -23.99 -0.88
C GLU A 71 3.23 -24.32 0.23
N VAL A 72 3.03 -23.40 1.19
CA VAL A 72 2.15 -23.54 2.35
C VAL A 72 0.90 -22.66 2.24
N TYR A 73 1.02 -21.44 1.73
CA TYR A 73 -0.02 -20.43 1.71
C TYR A 73 -0.53 -20.13 0.30
N SER A 74 -1.78 -19.70 0.23
CA SER A 74 -2.31 -18.93 -0.90
C SER A 74 -2.02 -17.46 -0.63
N VAL A 75 -1.24 -16.80 -1.48
CA VAL A 75 -0.94 -15.37 -1.35
C VAL A 75 -1.73 -14.60 -2.39
N ILE A 76 -2.59 -13.69 -1.94
CA ILE A 76 -3.36 -12.80 -2.82
C ILE A 76 -2.90 -11.36 -2.62
N ALA A 77 -2.73 -10.63 -3.72
CA ALA A 77 -2.43 -9.21 -3.71
C ALA A 77 -3.29 -8.47 -4.72
N PHE A 78 -4.01 -7.45 -4.27
CA PHE A 78 -4.77 -6.55 -5.14
C PHE A 78 -3.95 -5.32 -5.50
N ASN A 79 -4.26 -4.73 -6.65
CA ASN A 79 -3.88 -3.35 -6.92
C ASN A 79 -4.88 -2.40 -6.27
N PHE A 80 -4.39 -1.35 -5.62
CA PHE A 80 -5.28 -0.29 -5.13
C PHE A 80 -5.96 0.38 -6.32
N PRO A 81 -7.26 0.68 -6.22
CA PRO A 81 -7.96 1.40 -7.28
C PRO A 81 -7.20 2.66 -7.70
N GLY A 82 -6.96 2.80 -8.98
CA GLY A 82 -6.25 3.94 -9.54
C GLY A 82 -4.73 3.95 -9.39
N ASN A 83 -4.08 2.83 -8.98
CA ASN A 83 -2.62 2.76 -8.94
C ASN A 83 -1.96 2.62 -10.33
N GLY A 84 -2.76 2.45 -11.38
CA GLY A 84 -2.32 2.45 -12.77
C GLY A 84 -1.56 1.21 -13.23
N PHE A 85 -1.43 0.16 -12.42
CA PHE A 85 -0.70 -1.05 -12.80
C PHE A 85 -1.37 -1.85 -13.92
N ASP A 86 -2.68 -1.73 -14.03
CA ASP A 86 -3.53 -2.38 -15.03
C ASP A 86 -4.08 -1.40 -16.07
N ASP A 87 -3.46 -0.23 -16.20
CA ASP A 87 -3.89 0.92 -17.01
C ASP A 87 -5.24 1.53 -16.58
N ASP A 88 -5.72 1.20 -15.38
CA ASP A 88 -6.94 1.80 -14.82
C ASP A 88 -6.59 2.97 -13.88
N PHE A 89 -7.21 4.14 -14.13
CA PHE A 89 -6.97 5.38 -13.42
C PHE A 89 -8.27 5.96 -12.89
N LEU A 90 -8.26 6.41 -11.64
CA LEU A 90 -9.42 7.08 -11.05
C LEU A 90 -9.51 8.54 -11.53
N THR A 91 -10.56 8.88 -12.25
CA THR A 91 -10.84 10.26 -12.68
C THR A 91 -11.27 11.17 -11.51
N SER A 92 -11.90 10.58 -10.49
CA SER A 92 -12.41 11.27 -9.30
C SER A 92 -11.77 10.71 -8.02
N TYR A 93 -10.44 10.60 -8.00
CA TYR A 93 -9.71 9.98 -6.87
C TYR A 93 -9.95 10.66 -5.53
N LYS A 94 -10.35 11.96 -5.52
CA LYS A 94 -10.67 12.71 -4.29
C LYS A 94 -11.98 12.26 -3.62
N ASP A 95 -12.79 11.49 -4.31
CA ASP A 95 -14.01 10.90 -3.73
C ASP A 95 -13.71 9.64 -2.89
N TRP A 96 -12.46 9.18 -2.86
CA TRP A 96 -12.04 7.95 -2.21
C TRP A 96 -11.31 8.20 -0.91
N ILE A 97 -11.54 7.32 0.07
CA ILE A 97 -10.73 7.20 1.28
C ILE A 97 -10.21 5.77 1.42
N LEU A 98 -9.27 5.52 2.33
CA LEU A 98 -8.68 4.20 2.52
C LEU A 98 -9.71 3.13 2.90
N ARG A 99 -10.79 3.52 3.61
CA ARG A 99 -11.91 2.63 3.93
C ARG A 99 -12.64 2.12 2.70
N ASP A 100 -12.79 2.91 1.65
CA ASP A 100 -13.41 2.46 0.40
C ASP A 100 -12.57 1.35 -0.25
N VAL A 101 -11.23 1.43 -0.15
CA VAL A 101 -10.33 0.38 -0.62
C VAL A 101 -10.50 -0.89 0.21
N SER A 102 -10.63 -0.76 1.54
CA SER A 102 -10.92 -1.88 2.45
C SER A 102 -12.22 -2.60 2.07
N GLU A 103 -13.29 -1.85 1.88
CA GLU A 103 -14.60 -2.39 1.48
C GLU A 103 -14.54 -3.08 0.11
N ALA A 104 -13.88 -2.45 -0.86
CA ALA A 104 -13.72 -3.03 -2.19
C ALA A 104 -12.96 -4.36 -2.16
N PHE A 105 -11.87 -4.44 -1.38
CA PHE A 105 -11.10 -5.67 -1.23
C PHE A 105 -11.91 -6.75 -0.49
N LYS A 106 -12.67 -6.36 0.54
CA LYS A 106 -13.55 -7.31 1.27
C LYS A 106 -14.61 -7.91 0.36
N ILE A 107 -15.31 -7.09 -0.42
CA ILE A 107 -16.32 -7.57 -1.39
C ILE A 107 -15.69 -8.54 -2.37
N ALA A 108 -14.54 -8.18 -2.96
CA ALA A 108 -13.85 -9.05 -3.89
C ALA A 108 -13.41 -10.38 -3.26
N LEU A 109 -12.89 -10.35 -2.03
CA LEU A 109 -12.50 -11.56 -1.30
C LEU A 109 -13.69 -12.47 -1.01
N ASP A 110 -14.84 -11.90 -0.61
CA ASP A 110 -16.08 -12.66 -0.39
C ASP A 110 -16.58 -13.31 -1.69
N GLU A 111 -16.61 -12.57 -2.78
CA GLU A 111 -17.05 -13.08 -4.08
C GLU A 111 -16.06 -14.10 -4.68
N LEU A 112 -14.78 -14.01 -4.31
CA LEU A 112 -13.77 -15.03 -4.58
C LEU A 112 -13.85 -16.23 -3.60
N GLY A 113 -14.82 -16.23 -2.65
CA GLY A 113 -15.05 -17.30 -1.69
C GLY A 113 -14.05 -17.37 -0.54
N VAL A 114 -13.30 -16.30 -0.27
CA VAL A 114 -12.36 -16.22 0.86
C VAL A 114 -13.12 -15.72 2.09
N SER A 115 -13.50 -16.63 2.96
CA SER A 115 -14.26 -16.32 4.19
C SER A 115 -13.42 -15.82 5.35
N GLU A 116 -12.10 -16.01 5.31
CA GLU A 116 -11.16 -15.64 6.36
C GLU A 116 -9.75 -15.46 5.78
N LEU A 117 -9.00 -14.48 6.30
CA LEU A 117 -7.57 -14.30 6.04
C LEU A 117 -6.74 -14.84 7.20
N PHE A 118 -5.79 -15.73 6.92
CA PHE A 118 -4.78 -16.11 7.90
C PHE A 118 -3.94 -14.91 8.32
N ALA A 119 -3.57 -14.06 7.37
CA ALA A 119 -2.87 -12.80 7.66
C ALA A 119 -3.17 -11.73 6.61
N ALA A 120 -3.16 -10.46 7.03
CA ALA A 120 -3.04 -9.31 6.15
C ALA A 120 -1.73 -8.58 6.50
N ILE A 121 -0.85 -8.43 5.52
CA ILE A 121 0.46 -7.79 5.68
C ILE A 121 0.63 -6.67 4.66
N GLY A 122 1.22 -5.57 5.08
CA GLY A 122 1.53 -4.47 4.17
C GLY A 122 2.50 -3.46 4.75
N GLY A 123 3.20 -2.75 3.87
CA GLY A 123 4.12 -1.67 4.23
C GLY A 123 3.51 -0.29 3.97
N SER A 124 3.76 0.69 4.87
CA SER A 124 3.27 2.07 4.71
C SER A 124 1.74 2.10 4.55
N ILE A 125 1.20 2.72 3.50
CA ILE A 125 -0.25 2.74 3.22
C ILE A 125 -0.86 1.32 3.15
N GLY A 126 -0.10 0.32 2.69
CA GLY A 126 -0.55 -1.08 2.69
C GLY A 126 -0.72 -1.65 4.09
N GLY A 127 0.12 -1.24 5.04
CA GLY A 127 -0.02 -1.58 6.45
C GLY A 127 -1.21 -0.85 7.10
N ALA A 128 -1.44 0.41 6.74
CA ALA A 128 -2.62 1.16 7.17
C ALA A 128 -3.92 0.53 6.64
N LEU A 129 -3.90 0.01 5.39
CA LEU A 129 -5.04 -0.75 4.85
C LEU A 129 -5.28 -2.04 5.64
N ALA A 130 -4.23 -2.74 6.07
CA ALA A 130 -4.40 -3.93 6.91
C ALA A 130 -5.06 -3.58 8.27
N TRP A 131 -4.71 -2.44 8.88
CA TRP A 131 -5.40 -1.89 10.04
C TRP A 131 -6.87 -1.57 9.75
N GLU A 132 -7.15 -0.81 8.67
CA GLU A 132 -8.51 -0.42 8.29
C GLU A 132 -9.39 -1.66 8.06
N MET A 133 -8.87 -2.67 7.34
CA MET A 133 -9.61 -3.92 7.11
C MET A 133 -9.91 -4.67 8.40
N ALA A 134 -8.97 -4.72 9.35
CA ALA A 134 -9.18 -5.40 10.62
C ALA A 134 -10.28 -4.74 11.46
N VAL A 135 -10.34 -3.42 11.43
CA VAL A 135 -11.35 -2.64 12.17
C VAL A 135 -12.71 -2.65 11.47
N SER A 136 -12.73 -2.55 10.12
CA SER A 136 -13.96 -2.60 9.33
C SER A 136 -14.62 -3.99 9.36
N HIS A 137 -13.81 -5.05 9.42
CA HIS A 137 -14.27 -6.44 9.30
C HIS A 137 -13.74 -7.31 10.45
N PRO A 138 -14.27 -7.13 11.70
CA PRO A 138 -13.85 -7.89 12.86
C PRO A 138 -13.95 -9.41 12.59
N HIS A 139 -12.97 -10.17 13.07
CA HIS A 139 -12.85 -11.63 12.90
C HIS A 139 -12.55 -12.11 11.47
N PHE A 140 -12.44 -11.24 10.47
CA PHE A 140 -12.09 -11.63 9.11
C PHE A 140 -10.59 -11.93 8.95
N ILE A 141 -9.74 -11.28 9.76
CA ILE A 141 -8.27 -11.40 9.69
C ILE A 141 -7.75 -11.95 11.02
N ARG A 142 -7.06 -13.09 10.99
CA ARG A 142 -6.44 -13.66 12.20
C ARG A 142 -5.19 -12.94 12.66
N ASN A 143 -4.35 -12.50 11.72
CA ASN A 143 -3.08 -11.86 12.01
C ASN A 143 -2.92 -10.60 11.18
N VAL A 144 -2.80 -9.45 11.84
CA VAL A 144 -2.57 -8.14 11.20
C VAL A 144 -1.11 -7.77 11.34
N ILE A 145 -0.41 -7.57 10.22
CA ILE A 145 1.04 -7.32 10.19
C ILE A 145 1.30 -5.98 9.48
N PRO A 146 1.07 -4.86 10.17
CA PRO A 146 1.30 -3.54 9.63
C PRO A 146 2.78 -3.15 9.80
N ILE A 147 3.45 -2.75 8.71
CA ILE A 147 4.88 -2.44 8.70
C ILE A 147 5.08 -0.96 8.36
N ALA A 148 5.85 -0.24 9.20
CA ALA A 148 6.22 1.16 8.96
C ALA A 148 5.02 2.07 8.63
N CYS A 149 3.95 1.95 9.40
CA CYS A 149 2.74 2.76 9.26
C CYS A 149 2.16 3.12 10.63
N HIS A 150 1.20 4.03 10.61
CA HIS A 150 0.39 4.40 11.77
C HIS A 150 -1.08 4.12 11.46
N TRP A 151 -1.92 4.08 12.48
CA TRP A 151 -3.38 3.88 12.35
C TRP A 151 -4.12 5.15 11.86
N GLU A 152 -3.48 6.31 11.97
CA GLU A 152 -3.93 7.59 11.42
C GLU A 152 -2.78 8.33 10.71
N ALA A 153 -3.10 9.20 9.76
CA ALA A 153 -2.13 10.08 9.14
C ALA A 153 -1.73 11.18 10.13
N SER A 154 -0.51 11.08 10.68
CA SER A 154 0.02 12.11 11.57
C SER A 154 0.18 13.46 10.86
N ASP A 155 0.30 14.56 11.63
CA ASP A 155 0.55 15.90 11.07
C ASP A 155 1.78 15.92 10.15
N TRP A 156 2.81 15.13 10.46
CA TRP A 156 3.97 14.95 9.58
C TRP A 156 3.59 14.34 8.22
N ILE A 157 2.78 13.31 8.20
CA ILE A 157 2.29 12.67 6.97
C ILE A 157 1.37 13.62 6.21
N LEU A 158 0.45 14.31 6.87
CA LEU A 158 -0.45 15.28 6.24
C LEU A 158 0.34 16.45 5.60
N ALA A 159 1.37 16.96 6.28
CA ALA A 159 2.26 17.98 5.71
C ALA A 159 3.03 17.47 4.49
N ASN A 160 3.51 16.22 4.53
CA ASN A 160 4.15 15.58 3.38
C ASN A 160 3.18 15.38 2.21
N VAL A 161 1.96 14.90 2.47
CA VAL A 161 0.91 14.75 1.46
C VAL A 161 0.60 16.09 0.78
N LEU A 162 0.48 17.16 1.55
CA LEU A 162 0.28 18.51 1.00
C LEU A 162 1.45 18.93 0.10
N LEU A 163 2.70 18.75 0.55
CA LEU A 163 3.88 19.11 -0.25
C LEU A 163 3.97 18.26 -1.53
N GLN A 164 3.72 16.96 -1.43
CA GLN A 164 3.66 16.07 -2.58
C GLN A 164 2.58 16.51 -3.58
N ASP A 165 1.37 16.83 -3.11
CA ASP A 165 0.29 17.34 -3.97
C ASP A 165 0.70 18.63 -4.70
N ARG A 166 1.41 19.54 -4.01
CA ARG A 166 1.94 20.78 -4.62
C ARG A 166 2.99 20.48 -5.69
N LEU A 167 3.89 19.55 -5.46
CA LEU A 167 4.90 19.13 -6.44
C LEU A 167 4.23 18.48 -7.66
N LEU A 168 3.30 17.57 -7.45
CA LEU A 168 2.58 16.86 -8.51
C LEU A 168 1.72 17.77 -9.41
N HIS A 169 1.34 18.96 -8.93
CA HIS A 169 0.50 19.89 -9.69
C HIS A 169 1.29 21.08 -10.29
N ASN A 170 2.43 21.46 -9.73
CA ASN A 170 3.09 22.71 -10.08
C ASN A 170 4.54 22.55 -10.55
N SER A 171 5.17 21.37 -10.38
CA SER A 171 6.53 21.16 -10.86
C SER A 171 6.59 20.97 -12.38
N GLN A 172 7.73 21.26 -12.98
CA GLN A 172 8.03 20.94 -14.38
C GLN A 172 8.32 19.44 -14.55
N ASN A 173 8.87 18.78 -13.52
CA ASN A 173 9.17 17.35 -13.49
C ASN A 173 8.48 16.71 -12.27
N PRO A 174 7.14 16.60 -12.29
CA PRO A 174 6.35 16.36 -11.08
C PRO A 174 6.66 15.02 -10.39
N LEU A 175 6.85 13.93 -11.15
CA LEU A 175 7.14 12.61 -10.57
C LEU A 175 8.56 12.52 -10.01
N GLU A 176 9.54 13.07 -10.74
CA GLU A 176 10.93 13.13 -10.30
C GLU A 176 11.04 13.92 -8.99
N ASP A 177 10.48 15.13 -8.95
CA ASP A 177 10.57 16.03 -7.80
C ASP A 177 9.83 15.45 -6.58
N ALA A 178 8.64 14.88 -6.79
CA ALA A 178 7.90 14.18 -5.75
C ALA A 178 8.72 13.00 -5.19
N ARG A 179 9.40 12.24 -6.05
CA ARG A 179 10.25 11.12 -5.60
C ARG A 179 11.50 11.59 -4.88
N ILE A 180 12.15 12.63 -5.37
CA ILE A 180 13.31 13.25 -4.71
C ILE A 180 12.94 13.69 -3.29
N HIS A 181 11.82 14.37 -3.13
CA HIS A 181 11.31 14.73 -1.81
C HIS A 181 11.04 13.49 -0.93
N ALA A 182 10.35 12.47 -1.45
CA ALA A 182 10.07 11.24 -0.71
C ALA A 182 11.35 10.53 -0.23
N MET A 183 12.43 10.57 -1.02
CA MET A 183 13.71 9.98 -0.63
C MET A 183 14.36 10.65 0.59
N LEU A 184 14.11 11.95 0.83
CA LEU A 184 14.52 12.62 2.06
C LEU A 184 13.75 12.11 3.28
N CYS A 185 12.45 11.84 3.14
CA CYS A 185 11.62 11.32 4.22
C CYS A 185 12.00 9.89 4.65
N TYR A 186 12.62 9.11 3.76
CA TYR A 186 13.05 7.73 4.05
C TYR A 186 14.43 7.64 4.69
N ARG A 187 15.12 8.75 4.91
CA ARG A 187 16.50 8.79 5.40
C ARG A 187 16.68 9.81 6.51
N THR A 188 17.52 9.47 7.49
CA THR A 188 17.96 10.44 8.48
C THR A 188 19.18 11.21 7.97
N PRO A 189 19.45 12.44 8.46
CA PRO A 189 20.67 13.17 8.15
C PRO A 189 21.95 12.36 8.41
N GLN A 190 21.97 11.56 9.50
CA GLN A 190 23.07 10.69 9.83
C GLN A 190 23.27 9.57 8.78
N SER A 191 22.19 8.96 8.32
CA SER A 191 22.23 7.93 7.28
C SER A 191 22.79 8.49 5.95
N LEU A 192 22.36 9.71 5.57
CA LEU A 192 22.90 10.38 4.38
C LEU A 192 24.36 10.72 4.53
N LYS A 193 24.79 11.27 5.69
CA LYS A 193 26.19 11.52 5.99
C LYS A 193 27.03 10.25 5.92
N PHE A 194 26.61 9.19 6.59
CA PHE A 194 27.34 7.91 6.59
C PHE A 194 27.52 7.34 5.18
N ARG A 195 26.48 7.46 4.33
CA ARG A 195 26.50 6.91 2.97
C ARG A 195 27.33 7.73 1.99
N PHE A 196 27.27 9.05 2.06
CA PHE A 196 27.79 9.93 1.01
C PHE A 196 28.98 10.78 1.45
N ASP A 197 29.05 11.20 2.69
CA ASP A 197 30.13 11.99 3.30
C ASP A 197 30.70 13.11 2.40
N ARG A 198 29.80 13.86 1.73
CA ARG A 198 30.12 14.93 0.78
C ARG A 198 31.04 14.53 -0.40
N THR A 199 31.10 13.23 -0.73
CA THR A 199 31.87 12.75 -1.88
C THR A 199 31.28 13.24 -3.19
N ILE A 200 32.14 13.43 -4.20
CA ILE A 200 31.80 14.02 -5.50
C ILE A 200 31.87 12.95 -6.60
N ASN A 201 30.85 12.90 -7.43
CA ASN A 201 30.87 12.24 -8.72
C ASN A 201 31.66 13.12 -9.71
N LYS A 202 32.87 12.71 -10.06
CA LYS A 202 33.80 13.49 -10.91
C LYS A 202 33.31 13.61 -12.36
N GLU A 203 32.57 12.62 -12.86
CA GLU A 203 32.06 12.62 -14.24
C GLU A 203 30.94 13.65 -14.41
N GLN A 204 30.05 13.76 -13.40
CA GLN A 204 28.91 14.66 -13.45
C GLN A 204 29.15 15.99 -12.75
N ASN A 205 30.28 16.15 -12.08
CA ASN A 205 30.64 17.32 -11.26
C ASN A 205 29.52 17.71 -10.26
N LYS A 206 28.94 16.69 -9.60
CA LYS A 206 27.88 16.81 -8.59
C LYS A 206 28.25 16.02 -7.35
N PHE A 207 27.64 16.34 -6.20
CA PHE A 207 27.76 15.45 -5.04
C PHE A 207 27.10 14.11 -5.33
N ASN A 208 27.65 13.01 -4.79
CA ASN A 208 27.08 11.68 -4.96
C ASN A 208 25.65 11.56 -4.38
N VAL A 209 25.31 12.34 -3.37
CA VAL A 209 23.93 12.41 -2.86
C VAL A 209 22.97 13.01 -3.90
N GLU A 210 23.40 14.05 -4.64
CA GLU A 210 22.58 14.65 -5.69
C GLU A 210 22.32 13.66 -6.82
N THR A 211 23.37 13.00 -7.32
CA THR A 211 23.24 12.01 -8.39
C THR A 211 22.36 10.82 -7.98
N TRP A 212 22.45 10.41 -6.72
CA TRP A 212 21.61 9.37 -6.16
C TRP A 212 20.12 9.78 -6.07
N MET A 213 19.85 11.02 -5.64
CA MET A 213 18.50 11.58 -5.57
C MET A 213 17.86 11.67 -6.96
N LEU A 214 18.58 12.24 -7.94
CA LEU A 214 18.14 12.36 -9.32
C LEU A 214 17.84 10.99 -9.94
N TYR A 215 18.75 10.02 -9.77
CA TYR A 215 18.54 8.66 -10.22
C TYR A 215 17.23 8.06 -9.72
N HIS A 216 16.89 8.29 -8.46
CA HIS A 216 15.62 7.77 -7.90
C HIS A 216 14.40 8.51 -8.46
N GLY A 217 14.52 9.79 -8.76
CA GLY A 217 13.49 10.56 -9.48
C GLY A 217 13.21 9.95 -10.85
N ASP A 218 14.24 9.88 -11.70
CA ASP A 218 14.16 9.33 -13.06
C ASP A 218 13.61 7.89 -13.06
N LYS A 219 14.11 7.06 -12.14
CA LYS A 219 13.66 5.67 -12.00
C LYS A 219 12.17 5.55 -11.66
N LEU A 220 11.60 6.47 -10.88
CA LEU A 220 10.16 6.45 -10.64
C LEU A 220 9.41 6.94 -11.87
N ALA A 221 9.78 8.05 -12.45
CA ALA A 221 9.13 8.65 -13.60
C ALA A 221 9.07 7.70 -14.81
N SER A 222 10.07 6.84 -14.98
CA SER A 222 10.10 5.85 -16.07
C SER A 222 9.11 4.68 -15.91
N ARG A 223 8.50 4.48 -14.73
CA ARG A 223 7.68 3.30 -14.43
C ARG A 223 6.34 3.58 -13.75
N PHE A 224 6.06 4.82 -13.40
CA PHE A 224 4.86 5.16 -12.63
C PHE A 224 4.14 6.36 -13.26
N ASP A 225 2.82 6.35 -13.21
CA ASP A 225 1.98 7.40 -13.80
C ASP A 225 1.68 8.50 -12.77
N ILE A 226 1.58 9.74 -13.24
CA ILE A 226 1.30 10.91 -12.39
C ILE A 226 -0.10 10.87 -11.78
N ASN A 227 -1.11 10.35 -12.50
CA ASN A 227 -2.47 10.26 -11.97
C ASN A 227 -2.56 9.18 -10.91
N ALA A 228 -1.85 8.06 -11.12
CA ALA A 228 -1.68 7.03 -10.11
C ALA A 228 -1.01 7.58 -8.85
N TYR A 229 0.05 8.38 -8.99
CA TYR A 229 0.72 8.97 -7.81
C TYR A 229 -0.20 9.94 -7.07
N LYS A 230 -0.96 10.79 -7.78
CA LYS A 230 -1.95 11.70 -7.18
C LYS A 230 -3.02 10.93 -6.38
N SER A 231 -3.54 9.85 -6.97
CA SER A 231 -4.52 8.98 -6.30
C SER A 231 -3.96 8.36 -5.03
N MET A 232 -2.77 7.76 -5.11
CA MET A 232 -2.12 7.12 -3.97
C MET A 232 -1.69 8.10 -2.89
N ASN A 233 -1.23 9.32 -3.26
CA ASN A 233 -0.90 10.38 -2.31
C ASN A 233 -2.15 10.88 -1.56
N HIS A 234 -3.29 10.99 -2.25
CA HIS A 234 -4.55 11.35 -1.64
C HIS A 234 -5.01 10.28 -0.63
N LEU A 235 -4.97 9.00 -1.01
CA LEU A 235 -5.31 7.90 -0.12
C LEU A 235 -4.39 7.86 1.12
N LEU A 236 -3.10 8.17 0.98
CA LEU A 236 -2.19 8.26 2.13
C LEU A 236 -2.63 9.32 3.14
N GLY A 237 -3.16 10.46 2.68
CA GLY A 237 -3.70 11.50 3.55
C GLY A 237 -5.04 11.17 4.18
N SER A 238 -5.74 10.15 3.68
CA SER A 238 -7.05 9.72 4.21
C SER A 238 -6.96 8.62 5.27
N ILE A 239 -5.74 8.23 5.69
CA ILE A 239 -5.56 7.21 6.73
C ILE A 239 -6.10 7.73 8.06
N ASP A 240 -7.19 7.13 8.52
CA ASP A 240 -7.79 7.34 9.84
C ASP A 240 -8.78 6.20 10.11
N ILE A 241 -8.35 5.18 10.86
CA ILE A 241 -9.21 4.05 11.19
C ILE A 241 -10.32 4.41 12.18
N CYS A 242 -10.21 5.57 12.86
CA CYS A 242 -11.22 6.07 13.79
C CYS A 242 -12.23 7.00 13.14
N HIS A 243 -12.07 7.33 11.87
CA HIS A 243 -13.01 8.18 11.15
C HIS A 243 -14.43 7.62 11.24
N ASP A 244 -15.38 8.41 11.79
CA ASP A 244 -16.76 8.00 12.09
C ASP A 244 -16.88 6.75 13.00
N ARG A 245 -15.90 6.51 13.86
CA ARG A 245 -15.90 5.46 14.88
C ARG A 245 -15.53 6.06 16.26
N ASP A 246 -15.76 5.32 17.34
CA ASP A 246 -15.63 5.84 18.72
C ASP A 246 -14.18 6.20 19.08
N SER A 247 -13.30 5.20 19.26
CA SER A 247 -11.90 5.42 19.61
C SER A 247 -11.01 4.28 19.12
N PHE A 248 -9.72 4.56 19.03
CA PHE A 248 -8.72 3.55 18.66
C PHE A 248 -8.77 2.31 19.57
N GLU A 249 -8.86 2.52 20.88
CA GLU A 249 -8.96 1.45 21.87
C GLU A 249 -10.20 0.62 21.66
N THR A 250 -11.36 1.26 21.48
CA THR A 250 -12.63 0.57 21.24
C THR A 250 -12.59 -0.22 19.93
N CYS A 251 -12.01 0.35 18.88
CA CYS A 251 -11.86 -0.33 17.59
C CYS A 251 -10.99 -1.58 17.68
N LEU A 252 -9.91 -1.57 18.49
CA LEU A 252 -8.98 -2.68 18.61
C LEU A 252 -9.35 -3.73 19.65
N LEU A 253 -10.02 -3.34 20.74
CA LEU A 253 -10.43 -4.28 21.79
C LEU A 253 -11.35 -5.41 21.27
N TYR A 254 -12.08 -5.15 20.19
CA TYR A 254 -12.89 -6.17 19.54
C TYR A 254 -12.14 -7.02 18.50
N THR A 255 -10.90 -6.65 18.14
CA THR A 255 -10.15 -7.29 17.05
C THR A 255 -8.89 -8.02 17.52
N SER A 256 -8.45 -7.79 18.77
CA SER A 256 -7.23 -8.42 19.28
C SER A 256 -7.41 -8.79 20.77
N PRO A 257 -7.35 -10.06 21.15
CA PRO A 257 -7.26 -10.40 22.55
C PRO A 257 -5.96 -9.76 23.10
N SER A 258 -6.11 -8.92 24.12
CA SER A 258 -4.97 -8.38 24.85
C SER A 258 -4.19 -9.56 25.46
N PRO A 259 -2.84 -9.50 25.54
CA PRO A 259 -2.08 -10.47 26.35
C PRO A 259 -2.56 -10.59 27.80
N ARG A 260 -3.31 -9.62 28.30
CA ARG A 260 -3.94 -9.67 29.64
C ARG A 260 -5.20 -10.51 29.70
N ASP A 261 -5.83 -10.79 28.54
CA ASP A 261 -7.07 -11.60 28.46
C ASP A 261 -6.77 -13.11 28.40
N VAL A 262 -5.49 -13.50 28.39
CA VAL A 262 -5.03 -14.90 28.33
C VAL A 262 -4.58 -15.41 29.71
N GLU A 263 -4.61 -14.59 30.74
CA GLU A 263 -4.20 -14.93 32.11
C GLU A 263 -5.36 -15.22 33.10
N GLU A 264 -6.57 -15.52 32.61
CA GLU A 264 -7.65 -16.04 33.46
C GLU A 264 -8.04 -17.48 33.10
#